data_cbb715a039a3cb0618f9e8be044fea7e
#
_entry.id   cbb715a039a3cb0618f9e8be044fea7e
#
_cell.length_a   1.000
_cell.length_b   1.000
_cell.length_c   1.000
_cell.angle_alpha   90.00
_cell.angle_beta   90.00
_cell.angle_gamma   90.00
#
_symmetry.space_group_name_H-M   'P 1'
#
loop_
_entity.id
_entity.type
_entity.pdbx_description
1 polymer ?
#
loop_
_entity_poly.entity_id
_entity_poly.type
_entity_poly.pdbx_seq_one_letter_code
_entity_poly.pdbx_strand_id
1 'polypeptide(L)'
;MKVAKLAGTLADPASAEWGAVAPVQIPLAPVALEVQPTEYIREAWKDRDYGQTAEAAVKAASDGDRLYIRVEWADDPRPNREFQDAVSAIFPTNGSGVLATLGDDEKPLALWFWENGRPAPLNLVSHGPGVFRKEDSAGLGATGVLNDGRWSVVLSGPAAISAKGK
;
A
#
# COMPACT_ATOMS: atom_id res chain seq x y z
N MET A 1 -2.36 -9.34 11.84
CA MET A 1 -3.30 -9.85 10.80
C MET A 1 -2.96 -11.30 10.49
N LYS A 2 -3.97 -12.16 10.32
CA LYS A 2 -3.76 -13.56 9.94
C LYS A 2 -3.91 -13.68 8.41
N VAL A 3 -2.95 -14.32 7.74
CA VAL A 3 -3.02 -14.60 6.29
C VAL A 3 -3.87 -15.85 6.10
N ALA A 4 -4.94 -15.75 5.31
CA ALA A 4 -5.78 -16.89 4.96
C ALA A 4 -5.10 -17.72 3.86
N LYS A 5 -5.24 -19.05 3.93
CA LYS A 5 -4.77 -19.93 2.86
C LYS A 5 -5.95 -20.23 1.94
N LEU A 6 -5.90 -19.72 0.74
CA LEU A 6 -6.96 -19.84 -0.27
C LEU A 6 -6.38 -20.26 -1.62
N ALA A 7 -7.21 -20.92 -2.42
CA ALA A 7 -6.94 -21.16 -3.83
C ALA A 7 -7.98 -20.38 -4.65
N GLY A 8 -7.60 -19.91 -5.84
CA GLY A 8 -8.54 -19.23 -6.75
C GLY A 8 -8.02 -17.92 -7.30
N THR A 9 -8.92 -17.07 -7.78
CA THR A 9 -8.60 -15.84 -8.52
C THR A 9 -8.39 -14.65 -7.56
N LEU A 10 -7.43 -14.74 -6.66
CA LEU A 10 -7.20 -13.75 -5.61
C LEU A 10 -6.68 -12.39 -6.12
N ALA A 11 -6.16 -12.34 -7.35
CA ALA A 11 -5.70 -11.08 -7.97
C ALA A 11 -6.84 -10.15 -8.37
N ASP A 12 -8.07 -10.66 -8.48
CA ASP A 12 -9.25 -9.86 -8.76
C ASP A 12 -9.86 -9.33 -7.44
N PRO A 13 -9.97 -7.99 -7.25
CA PRO A 13 -10.60 -7.43 -6.07
C PRO A 13 -12.07 -7.84 -5.89
N ALA A 14 -12.77 -8.16 -6.98
CA ALA A 14 -14.17 -8.55 -6.97
C ALA A 14 -14.39 -10.06 -6.72
N SER A 15 -13.31 -10.84 -6.62
CA SER A 15 -13.41 -12.29 -6.43
C SER A 15 -14.20 -12.67 -5.18
N ALA A 16 -15.09 -13.67 -5.31
CA ALA A 16 -15.91 -14.17 -4.21
C ALA A 16 -15.08 -14.80 -3.10
N GLU A 17 -13.89 -15.31 -3.39
CA GLU A 17 -12.96 -15.89 -2.42
C GLU A 17 -12.61 -14.93 -1.30
N TRP A 18 -12.58 -13.61 -1.57
CA TRP A 18 -12.37 -12.60 -0.53
C TRP A 18 -13.46 -12.57 0.54
N GLY A 19 -14.64 -13.16 0.27
CA GLY A 19 -15.71 -13.33 1.26
C GLY A 19 -15.32 -14.22 2.44
N ALA A 20 -14.41 -15.17 2.23
CA ALA A 20 -13.91 -16.08 3.28
C ALA A 20 -12.85 -15.44 4.20
N VAL A 21 -12.34 -14.25 3.87
CA VAL A 21 -11.30 -13.57 4.65
C VAL A 21 -11.92 -12.44 5.46
N ALA A 22 -11.84 -12.54 6.77
CA ALA A 22 -12.27 -11.45 7.65
C ALA A 22 -11.33 -10.23 7.49
N PRO A 23 -11.88 -9.02 7.31
CA PRO A 23 -11.08 -7.81 7.22
C PRO A 23 -10.51 -7.41 8.58
N VAL A 24 -9.36 -6.74 8.54
CA VAL A 24 -8.85 -5.95 9.66
C VAL A 24 -9.11 -4.50 9.33
N GLN A 25 -9.84 -3.80 10.19
CA GLN A 25 -10.07 -2.36 10.05
C GLN A 25 -8.86 -1.60 10.61
N ILE A 26 -8.33 -0.71 9.82
CA ILE A 26 -7.17 0.13 10.17
C ILE A 26 -7.65 1.58 10.20
N PRO A 27 -7.68 2.21 11.38
CA PRO A 27 -7.94 3.64 11.46
C PRO A 27 -6.80 4.40 10.79
N LEU A 28 -7.14 5.39 10.00
CA LEU A 28 -6.20 6.26 9.32
C LEU A 28 -6.28 7.66 9.90
N ALA A 29 -5.14 8.31 9.98
CA ALA A 29 -5.05 9.72 10.35
C ALA A 29 -4.15 10.44 9.34
N PRO A 30 -4.45 11.71 9.02
CA PRO A 30 -3.56 12.49 8.19
C PRO A 30 -2.20 12.66 8.88
N VAL A 31 -1.13 12.68 8.09
CA VAL A 31 0.18 13.06 8.59
C VAL A 31 0.14 14.55 8.94
N ALA A 32 0.45 14.90 10.19
CA ALA A 32 0.44 16.28 10.64
C ALA A 32 1.37 17.15 9.80
N LEU A 33 0.95 18.39 9.51
CA LEU A 33 1.70 19.29 8.64
C LEU A 33 3.08 19.64 9.22
N GLU A 34 3.18 19.70 10.54
CA GLU A 34 4.41 20.06 11.26
C GLU A 34 5.54 19.06 11.02
N VAL A 35 5.18 17.78 10.72
CA VAL A 35 6.18 16.73 10.46
C VAL A 35 6.47 16.55 8.97
N GLN A 36 5.85 17.34 8.10
CA GLN A 36 6.16 17.30 6.67
C GLN A 36 7.58 17.83 6.41
N PRO A 37 8.34 17.20 5.51
CA PRO A 37 9.78 17.43 5.38
C PRO A 37 10.15 18.82 4.87
N THR A 38 9.27 19.47 4.11
CA THR A 38 9.57 20.77 3.50
C THR A 38 8.60 21.85 3.92
N GLU A 39 9.09 23.08 4.06
CA GLU A 39 8.29 24.26 4.31
C GLU A 39 7.26 24.49 3.18
N TYR A 40 7.66 24.25 1.95
CA TYR A 40 6.77 24.34 0.79
C TYR A 40 5.50 23.49 0.96
N ILE A 41 5.64 22.23 1.36
CA ILE A 41 4.48 21.35 1.59
C ILE A 41 3.63 21.89 2.74
N ARG A 42 4.23 22.29 3.85
CA ARG A 42 3.50 22.83 5.00
C ARG A 42 2.68 24.06 4.64
N GLU A 43 3.26 25.02 3.92
CA GLU A 43 2.55 26.23 3.47
C GLU A 43 1.47 25.92 2.41
N ALA A 44 1.76 25.05 1.44
CA ALA A 44 0.84 24.72 0.36
C ALA A 44 -0.42 23.98 0.86
N TRP A 45 -0.33 23.28 1.99
CA TRP A 45 -1.42 22.45 2.51
C TRP A 45 -2.09 22.97 3.79
N LYS A 46 -1.60 24.06 4.40
CA LYS A 46 -2.09 24.56 5.69
C LYS A 46 -3.58 24.91 5.72
N ASP A 47 -4.11 25.37 4.60
CA ASP A 47 -5.51 25.79 4.45
C ASP A 47 -6.32 24.81 3.54
N ARG A 48 -5.82 23.60 3.33
CA ARG A 48 -6.48 22.57 2.53
C ARG A 48 -6.99 21.43 3.40
N ASP A 49 -8.14 20.90 3.01
CA ASP A 49 -8.62 19.63 3.57
C ASP A 49 -7.77 18.49 3.02
N TYR A 50 -7.23 17.68 3.92
CA TYR A 50 -6.47 16.47 3.58
C TYR A 50 -6.74 15.35 4.59
N GLY A 51 -6.40 14.09 4.23
CA GLY A 51 -6.57 12.94 5.11
C GLY A 51 -8.03 12.62 5.42
N GLN A 52 -8.94 12.80 4.47
CA GLN A 52 -10.38 12.58 4.66
C GLN A 52 -10.75 11.09 4.74
N THR A 53 -9.87 10.19 4.29
CA THR A 53 -10.07 8.75 4.42
C THR A 53 -9.79 8.33 5.86
N ALA A 54 -10.84 8.04 6.62
CA ALA A 54 -10.75 7.78 8.05
C ALA A 54 -10.31 6.34 8.39
N GLU A 55 -10.55 5.40 7.48
CA GLU A 55 -10.25 3.98 7.72
C GLU A 55 -10.00 3.23 6.42
N ALA A 56 -9.27 2.13 6.52
CA ALA A 56 -9.13 1.14 5.46
C ALA A 56 -9.41 -0.26 6.00
N ALA A 57 -10.06 -1.10 5.18
CA ALA A 57 -10.24 -2.52 5.47
C ALA A 57 -9.15 -3.32 4.75
N VAL A 58 -8.40 -4.15 5.47
CA VAL A 58 -7.30 -4.94 4.91
C VAL A 58 -7.57 -6.42 5.09
N LYS A 59 -7.43 -7.17 4.01
CA LYS A 59 -7.48 -8.63 3.97
C LYS A 59 -6.17 -9.17 3.43
N ALA A 60 -5.70 -10.31 3.92
CA ALA A 60 -4.52 -10.98 3.39
C ALA A 60 -4.80 -12.46 3.16
N ALA A 61 -4.38 -12.96 2.00
CA ALA A 61 -4.48 -14.35 1.61
C ALA A 61 -3.22 -14.81 0.88
N SER A 62 -3.00 -16.12 0.85
CA SER A 62 -1.90 -16.75 0.09
C SER A 62 -2.40 -18.04 -0.55
N ASP A 63 -1.95 -18.30 -1.77
CA ASP A 63 -2.14 -19.59 -2.45
C ASP A 63 -0.99 -20.58 -2.19
N GLY A 64 0.01 -20.15 -1.42
CA GLY A 64 1.22 -20.91 -1.09
C GLY A 64 2.47 -20.31 -1.74
N ASP A 65 2.38 -19.87 -2.97
CA ASP A 65 3.49 -19.28 -3.73
C ASP A 65 3.47 -17.73 -3.68
N ARG A 66 2.29 -17.18 -3.61
CA ARG A 66 2.05 -15.73 -3.65
C ARG A 66 1.31 -15.25 -2.40
N LEU A 67 1.61 -14.02 -2.01
CA LEU A 67 0.86 -13.23 -1.05
C LEU A 67 -0.02 -12.24 -1.80
N TYR A 68 -1.27 -12.12 -1.36
CA TYR A 68 -2.25 -11.16 -1.87
C TYR A 68 -2.74 -10.31 -0.71
N ILE A 69 -2.71 -9.00 -0.90
CA ILE A 69 -3.21 -8.03 0.08
C ILE A 69 -4.27 -7.19 -0.60
N ARG A 70 -5.50 -7.32 -0.13
CA ARG A 70 -6.62 -6.50 -0.59
C ARG A 70 -6.86 -5.38 0.40
N VAL A 71 -6.89 -4.16 -0.10
CA VAL A 71 -7.15 -2.95 0.67
C VAL A 71 -8.36 -2.25 0.10
N GLU A 72 -9.28 -1.85 0.96
CA GLU A 72 -10.50 -1.13 0.61
C GLU A 72 -10.61 0.14 1.43
N TRP A 73 -10.95 1.25 0.77
CA TRP A 73 -11.19 2.53 1.44
C TRP A 73 -12.25 3.32 0.69
N ALA A 74 -12.93 4.24 1.38
CA ALA A 74 -13.84 5.18 0.75
C ALA A 74 -13.04 6.16 -0.10
N ASP A 75 -13.46 6.32 -1.36
CA ASP A 75 -12.91 7.35 -2.22
C ASP A 75 -13.37 8.74 -1.74
N ASP A 76 -12.53 9.72 -1.94
CA ASP A 76 -12.89 11.13 -1.77
C ASP A 76 -13.24 11.71 -3.15
N PRO A 77 -14.53 11.99 -3.42
CA PRO A 77 -14.99 12.39 -4.75
C PRO A 77 -14.61 13.82 -5.11
N ARG A 78 -13.69 14.47 -4.39
CA ARG A 78 -13.30 15.86 -4.68
C ARG A 78 -12.77 15.97 -6.11
N PRO A 79 -13.37 16.85 -6.96
CA PRO A 79 -12.78 17.18 -8.24
C PRO A 79 -11.45 17.92 -7.99
N ASN A 80 -10.49 17.84 -8.87
CA ASN A 80 -9.21 18.53 -8.81
C ASN A 80 -8.20 17.95 -7.80
N ARG A 81 -8.08 16.64 -7.74
CA ARG A 81 -6.97 16.02 -7.01
C ARG A 81 -5.64 16.30 -7.73
N GLU A 82 -4.70 16.83 -6.98
CA GLU A 82 -3.33 17.03 -7.45
C GLU A 82 -2.59 15.69 -7.59
N PHE A 83 -2.96 14.71 -6.76
CA PHE A 83 -2.35 13.38 -6.75
C PHE A 83 -3.41 12.28 -6.94
N GLN A 84 -3.00 11.22 -7.60
CA GLN A 84 -3.85 10.04 -7.79
C GLN A 84 -3.97 9.23 -6.50
N ASP A 85 -5.04 8.43 -6.39
CA ASP A 85 -5.17 7.47 -5.32
C ASP A 85 -4.05 6.44 -5.39
N ALA A 86 -3.49 6.11 -4.25
CA ALA A 86 -2.38 5.17 -4.14
C ALA A 86 -2.43 4.38 -2.83
N VAL A 87 -1.86 3.20 -2.84
CA VAL A 87 -1.67 2.38 -1.64
C VAL A 87 -0.35 1.63 -1.69
N SER A 88 0.29 1.48 -0.54
CA SER A 88 1.49 0.66 -0.36
C SER A 88 1.28 -0.42 0.69
N ALA A 89 1.79 -1.62 0.40
CA ALA A 89 2.08 -2.63 1.41
C ALA A 89 3.56 -2.59 1.76
N ILE A 90 3.87 -2.47 3.05
CA ILE A 90 5.23 -2.27 3.54
C ILE A 90 5.67 -3.47 4.36
N PHE A 91 6.88 -3.98 4.10
CA PHE A 91 7.42 -5.19 4.70
C PHE A 91 8.86 -4.96 5.19
N PRO A 92 9.23 -5.50 6.37
CA PRO A 92 10.63 -5.57 6.74
C PRO A 92 11.36 -6.57 5.85
N THR A 93 12.52 -6.20 5.33
CA THR A 93 13.29 -7.04 4.38
C THR A 93 14.05 -8.18 5.04
N ASN A 94 14.35 -8.04 6.33
CA ASN A 94 15.13 -9.01 7.13
C ASN A 94 14.40 -9.42 8.43
N GLY A 95 13.07 -9.30 8.46
CA GLY A 95 12.26 -9.60 9.64
C GLY A 95 12.28 -8.52 10.73
N SER A 96 13.05 -7.46 10.53
CA SER A 96 13.11 -6.30 11.43
C SER A 96 13.14 -4.99 10.63
N GLY A 97 12.61 -3.93 11.19
CA GLY A 97 12.60 -2.61 10.58
C GLY A 97 11.64 -1.70 11.31
N VAL A 98 11.94 -0.42 11.35
CA VAL A 98 11.08 0.58 11.98
C VAL A 98 10.14 1.14 10.93
N LEU A 99 8.88 0.69 10.95
CA LEU A 99 7.86 1.14 9.98
C LEU A 99 7.59 2.64 10.07
N ALA A 100 7.63 3.20 11.29
CA ALA A 100 7.35 4.62 11.52
C ALA A 100 8.37 5.57 10.85
N THR A 101 9.61 5.12 10.67
CA THR A 101 10.67 5.87 9.97
C THR A 101 10.88 5.42 8.54
N LEU A 102 10.02 4.54 8.00
CA LEU A 102 10.19 3.93 6.69
C LEU A 102 11.54 3.25 6.49
N GLY A 103 12.09 2.68 7.56
CA GLY A 103 13.40 2.01 7.55
C GLY A 103 14.59 2.96 7.64
N ASP A 104 15.75 2.40 7.41
CA ASP A 104 17.06 3.05 7.31
C ASP A 104 18.02 2.20 6.45
N ASP A 105 19.30 2.60 6.34
CA ASP A 105 20.28 1.88 5.53
C ASP A 105 20.62 0.49 6.07
N GLU A 106 20.52 0.26 7.39
CA GLU A 106 20.80 -1.04 8.01
C GLU A 106 19.57 -1.96 7.95
N LYS A 107 18.38 -1.38 8.01
CA LYS A 107 17.08 -2.07 8.08
C LYS A 107 16.09 -1.49 7.08
N PRO A 108 16.37 -1.62 5.78
CA PRO A 108 15.49 -1.10 4.75
C PRO A 108 14.16 -1.86 4.72
N LEU A 109 13.14 -1.22 4.19
CA LEU A 109 11.80 -1.79 4.02
C LEU A 109 11.49 -1.99 2.54
N ALA A 110 10.87 -3.10 2.20
CA ALA A 110 10.30 -3.34 0.88
C ALA A 110 8.88 -2.77 0.82
N LEU A 111 8.54 -2.13 -0.30
CA LEU A 111 7.21 -1.58 -0.56
C LEU A 111 6.69 -2.08 -1.89
N TRP A 112 5.50 -2.64 -1.89
CA TRP A 112 4.69 -2.83 -3.10
C TRP A 112 3.75 -1.65 -3.21
N PHE A 113 3.93 -0.84 -4.25
CA PHE A 113 3.21 0.42 -4.42
C PHE A 113 2.32 0.37 -5.66
N TRP A 114 1.05 0.66 -5.47
CA TRP A 114 0.07 0.89 -6.53
C TRP A 114 -0.39 2.33 -6.53
N GLU A 115 -0.60 2.86 -7.71
CA GLU A 115 -1.15 4.19 -7.96
C GLU A 115 -2.13 4.13 -9.13
N ASN A 116 -3.28 4.76 -9.00
CA ASN A 116 -4.27 4.83 -10.06
C ASN A 116 -3.68 5.46 -11.32
N GLY A 117 -3.98 4.88 -12.49
CA GLY A 117 -3.45 5.35 -13.77
C GLY A 117 -2.03 4.86 -14.09
N ARG A 118 -1.32 4.24 -13.18
CA ARG A 118 -0.02 3.63 -13.46
C ARG A 118 -0.19 2.23 -14.06
N PRO A 119 0.53 1.90 -15.14
CA PRO A 119 0.34 0.64 -15.87
C PRO A 119 0.79 -0.62 -15.10
N ALA A 120 1.68 -0.45 -14.10
CA ALA A 120 2.19 -1.56 -13.29
C ALA A 120 2.56 -1.07 -11.88
N PRO A 121 2.51 -1.96 -10.86
CA PRO A 121 2.99 -1.62 -9.53
C PRO A 121 4.50 -1.37 -9.52
N LEU A 122 4.95 -0.62 -8.53
CA LEU A 122 6.37 -0.43 -8.25
C LEU A 122 6.81 -1.33 -7.11
N ASN A 123 7.98 -1.93 -7.27
CA ASN A 123 8.74 -2.54 -6.18
C ASN A 123 9.78 -1.52 -5.71
N LEU A 124 9.65 -1.06 -4.48
CA LEU A 124 10.53 -0.05 -3.92
C LEU A 124 11.23 -0.60 -2.68
N VAL A 125 12.45 -0.14 -2.45
CA VAL A 125 13.15 -0.32 -1.17
C VAL A 125 13.34 1.06 -0.55
N SER A 126 12.87 1.20 0.68
CA SER A 126 12.96 2.42 1.45
C SER A 126 14.13 2.36 2.43
N HIS A 127 14.95 3.39 2.44
CA HIS A 127 16.05 3.64 3.36
C HIS A 127 15.76 4.82 4.30
N GLY A 128 14.49 5.19 4.43
CA GLY A 128 14.02 6.30 5.22
C GLY A 128 13.06 7.23 4.46
N PRO A 129 12.49 8.25 5.11
CA PRO A 129 11.54 9.15 4.50
C PRO A 129 12.12 9.86 3.27
N GLY A 130 11.46 9.70 2.12
CA GLY A 130 11.90 10.31 0.87
C GLY A 130 13.08 9.63 0.17
N VAL A 131 13.66 8.57 0.75
CA VAL A 131 14.81 7.84 0.18
C VAL A 131 14.33 6.48 -0.32
N PHE A 132 13.96 6.42 -1.60
CA PHE A 132 13.43 5.20 -2.23
C PHE A 132 14.32 4.78 -3.40
N ARG A 133 14.60 3.47 -3.48
CA ARG A 133 15.22 2.84 -4.62
C ARG A 133 14.20 1.94 -5.32
N LYS A 134 14.08 2.07 -6.64
CA LYS A 134 13.26 1.18 -7.44
C LYS A 134 13.99 -0.13 -7.70
N GLU A 135 13.32 -1.23 -7.43
CA GLU A 135 13.76 -2.59 -7.75
C GLU A 135 12.97 -3.17 -8.92
N ASP A 136 13.39 -4.34 -9.38
CA ASP A 136 12.65 -5.08 -10.39
C ASP A 136 11.25 -5.44 -9.84
N SER A 137 10.23 -5.09 -10.62
CA SER A 137 8.82 -5.39 -10.30
C SER A 137 8.35 -6.73 -10.90
N ALA A 138 9.24 -7.52 -11.47
CA ALA A 138 8.90 -8.84 -12.00
C ALA A 138 8.28 -9.70 -10.90
N GLY A 139 7.13 -10.28 -11.19
CA GLY A 139 6.35 -11.06 -10.23
C GLY A 139 5.44 -10.26 -9.29
N LEU A 140 5.47 -8.92 -9.29
CA LEU A 140 4.44 -8.12 -8.66
C LEU A 140 3.21 -7.98 -9.56
N GLY A 141 2.03 -7.95 -8.95
CA GLY A 141 0.78 -7.61 -9.59
C GLY A 141 0.00 -6.61 -8.76
N ALA A 142 -0.79 -5.79 -9.42
CA ALA A 142 -1.76 -4.93 -8.75
C ALA A 142 -2.99 -4.74 -9.63
N THR A 143 -4.15 -4.82 -9.02
CA THR A 143 -5.44 -4.53 -9.66
C THR A 143 -6.23 -3.63 -8.75
N GLY A 144 -6.66 -2.48 -9.24
CA GLY A 144 -7.51 -1.54 -8.52
C GLY A 144 -8.84 -1.35 -9.24
N VAL A 145 -9.94 -1.36 -8.50
CA VAL A 145 -11.30 -1.09 -8.99
C VAL A 145 -11.95 -0.08 -8.07
N LEU A 146 -12.48 0.98 -8.67
CA LEU A 146 -13.35 1.95 -8.00
C LEU A 146 -14.79 1.58 -8.30
N ASN A 147 -15.57 1.28 -7.28
CA ASN A 147 -16.98 0.98 -7.41
C ASN A 147 -17.76 1.65 -6.27
N ASP A 148 -18.86 2.33 -6.61
CA ASP A 148 -19.74 3.00 -5.64
C ASP A 148 -19.00 3.90 -4.63
N GLY A 149 -18.00 4.65 -5.10
CA GLY A 149 -17.21 5.54 -4.24
C GLY A 149 -16.26 4.81 -3.26
N ARG A 150 -15.89 3.56 -3.57
CA ARG A 150 -14.92 2.80 -2.79
C ARG A 150 -13.88 2.17 -3.70
N TRP A 151 -12.64 2.37 -3.34
CA TRP A 151 -11.53 1.63 -3.92
C TRP A 151 -11.44 0.23 -3.32
N SER A 152 -11.17 -0.74 -4.18
CA SER A 152 -10.73 -2.08 -3.81
C SER A 152 -9.48 -2.38 -4.61
N VAL A 153 -8.34 -2.50 -3.94
CA VAL A 153 -7.04 -2.74 -4.58
C VAL A 153 -6.44 -4.04 -4.05
N VAL A 154 -6.01 -4.92 -4.94
CA VAL A 154 -5.23 -6.09 -4.59
C VAL A 154 -3.80 -5.89 -5.06
N LEU A 155 -2.86 -5.90 -4.12
CA LEU A 155 -1.43 -6.02 -4.35
C LEU A 155 -1.04 -7.48 -4.23
N SER A 156 -0.22 -8.00 -5.14
CA SER A 156 0.24 -9.38 -5.08
C SER A 156 1.72 -9.52 -5.44
N GLY A 157 2.38 -10.47 -4.80
CA GLY A 157 3.78 -10.72 -5.04
C GLY A 157 4.23 -12.06 -4.45
N PRO A 158 5.51 -12.41 -4.55
CA PRO A 158 6.06 -13.63 -3.97
C PRO A 158 5.78 -13.69 -2.46
N ALA A 159 5.38 -14.87 -1.97
CA ALA A 159 5.14 -15.07 -0.53
C ALA A 159 6.42 -14.90 0.31
N ALA A 160 7.59 -15.18 -0.27
CA ALA A 160 8.88 -14.89 0.32
C ALA A 160 9.35 -13.49 -0.09
N ILE A 161 9.23 -12.52 0.83
CA ILE A 161 9.65 -11.14 0.60
C ILE A 161 11.11 -11.04 1.02
N SER A 162 12.00 -10.90 0.05
CA SER A 162 13.42 -10.59 0.30
C SER A 162 13.81 -9.33 -0.47
N ALA A 163 14.42 -8.35 0.20
CA ALA A 163 15.21 -7.38 -0.52
C ALA A 163 16.44 -8.13 -1.04
N LYS A 164 16.58 -8.24 -2.34
CA LYS A 164 17.87 -8.65 -2.91
C LYS A 164 18.85 -7.51 -2.61
N GLY A 165 19.51 -7.65 -1.45
CA GLY A 165 20.58 -6.76 -1.09
C GLY A 165 21.76 -6.98 -2.02
N LYS A 166 22.17 -5.96 -2.74
CA LYS A 166 23.53 -5.47 -2.83
C LYS A 166 23.52 -4.04 -3.26
#